data_5053cf49644f692dd0ab2f4da366fd4c
#
_entry.id   5053cf49644f692dd0ab2f4da366fd4c
#
_cell.length_a   1.000
_cell.length_b   1.000
_cell.length_c   1.000
_cell.angle_alpha   90.00
_cell.angle_beta   90.00
_cell.angle_gamma   90.00
#
_symmetry.space_group_name_H-M   'P 1'
#
loop_
_entity.id
_entity.type
_entity.pdbx_description
1 polymer ?
#
loop_
_entity_poly.entity_id
_entity_poly.type
_entity_poly.pdbx_seq_one_letter_code
_entity_poly.pdbx_strand_id
1 'polypeptide(L)' 'MSKKALTIALKIFFAVVYFLVFLFLIDWIFRNTLSALASIAAVACWVIALIASVGLAHYTVEKIKDTFGS' A
#
# COMPACT_ATOMS: atom_id res chain seq x y z
N MET A 1 0.44 -1.89 -26.21
CA MET A 1 0.02 -1.20 -24.98
C MET A 1 0.71 0.15 -24.89
N SER A 2 -0.03 1.16 -24.46
CA SER A 2 0.58 2.46 -24.24
C SER A 2 1.42 2.43 -22.95
N LYS A 3 2.49 3.24 -22.92
CA LYS A 3 3.31 3.37 -21.72
C LYS A 3 2.49 3.84 -20.52
N LYS A 4 1.47 4.66 -20.79
CA LYS A 4 0.59 5.18 -19.74
C LYS A 4 -0.21 4.06 -19.08
N ALA A 5 -0.77 3.14 -19.87
CA ALA A 5 -1.51 2.00 -19.33
C ALA A 5 -0.61 1.10 -18.49
N LEU A 6 0.61 0.85 -18.95
CA LEU A 6 1.58 0.05 -18.22
C LEU A 6 1.94 0.71 -16.88
N THR A 7 2.13 2.02 -16.87
CA THR A 7 2.45 2.77 -15.66
C THR A 7 1.31 2.65 -14.63
N ILE A 8 0.07 2.80 -15.08
CA ILE A 8 -1.09 2.69 -14.21
C ILE A 8 -1.19 1.26 -13.64
N ALA A 9 -0.99 0.25 -14.48
CA ALA A 9 -1.02 -1.14 -14.04
C ALA A 9 0.06 -1.42 -12.98
N LEU A 10 1.25 -0.90 -13.15
CA LEU A 10 2.33 -1.04 -12.18
C LEU A 10 1.99 -0.35 -10.86
N LYS A 11 1.41 0.84 -10.91
CA LYS A 11 1.00 1.57 -9.71
C LYS A 11 -0.04 0.77 -8.91
N ILE A 12 -1.02 0.22 -9.61
CA ILE A 12 -2.06 -0.61 -8.98
C ILE A 12 -1.45 -1.85 -8.37
N PHE A 13 -0.56 -2.52 -9.09
CA PHE A 13 0.11 -3.74 -8.62
C PHE A 13 0.89 -3.46 -7.34
N PHE A 14 1.72 -2.44 -7.33
CA PHE A 14 2.52 -2.11 -6.15
C PHE A 14 1.63 -1.65 -4.98
N ALA A 15 0.57 -0.90 -5.27
CA ALA A 15 -0.36 -0.48 -4.23
C ALA A 15 -1.01 -1.68 -3.53
N VAL A 16 -1.43 -2.67 -4.31
CA VAL A 16 -2.03 -3.91 -3.77
C VAL A 16 -1.01 -4.66 -2.92
N VAL A 17 0.23 -4.81 -3.42
CA VAL A 17 1.27 -5.51 -2.68
C VAL A 17 1.57 -4.81 -1.36
N TYR A 18 1.77 -3.49 -1.37
CA TYR A 18 2.04 -2.75 -0.15
C TYR A 18 0.87 -2.81 0.82
N PHE A 19 -0.35 -2.73 0.30
CA PHE A 19 -1.54 -2.81 1.14
C PHE A 19 -1.65 -4.17 1.83
N LEU A 20 -1.38 -5.25 1.11
CA LEU A 20 -1.38 -6.61 1.68
C LEU A 20 -0.32 -6.74 2.78
N VAL A 21 0.87 -6.18 2.56
CA VAL A 21 1.93 -6.20 3.57
C VAL A 21 1.48 -5.45 4.82
N PHE A 22 0.88 -4.27 4.66
CA PHE A 22 0.39 -3.49 5.78
C PHE A 22 -0.74 -4.22 6.52
N LEU A 23 -1.66 -4.85 5.81
CA LEU A 23 -2.73 -5.64 6.43
C LEU A 23 -2.16 -6.79 7.25
N PHE A 24 -1.16 -7.47 6.73
CA PHE A 24 -0.50 -8.56 7.44
C PHE A 24 0.15 -8.05 8.74
N LEU A 25 0.83 -6.92 8.67
CA LEU A 25 1.47 -6.32 9.85
C LEU A 25 0.43 -5.89 10.88
N ILE A 26 -0.66 -5.26 10.43
CA ILE A 26 -1.75 -4.83 11.31
C ILE A 26 -2.38 -6.04 12.01
N ASP A 27 -2.66 -7.10 11.26
CA ASP A 27 -3.22 -8.32 11.82
C ASP A 27 -2.29 -8.92 12.87
N TRP A 28 -0.99 -8.98 12.58
CA TRP A 28 -0.01 -9.51 13.51
C TRP A 28 0.06 -8.69 14.81
N ILE A 29 0.04 -7.36 14.69
CA ILE A 29 0.10 -6.47 15.86
C ILE A 29 -1.16 -6.61 16.70
N PHE A 30 -2.34 -6.65 16.09
CA PHE A 30 -3.60 -6.67 16.78
C PHE A 30 -4.05 -8.07 17.21
N ARG A 31 -3.34 -9.10 16.77
CA ARG A 31 -3.68 -10.48 17.17
C ARG A 31 -3.61 -10.70 18.67
N ASN A 32 -2.73 -9.98 19.36
CA ASN A 32 -2.55 -10.09 20.80
C ASN A 32 -3.36 -9.06 21.59
N THR A 33 -4.17 -8.25 20.92
CA THR A 33 -4.94 -7.19 21.58
C THR A 33 -6.43 -7.44 21.39
N LEU A 34 -7.12 -7.78 22.50
CA LEU A 34 -8.54 -8.07 22.49
C LEU A 34 -9.28 -6.94 23.21
N SER A 35 -9.58 -5.86 22.52
CA SER A 35 -10.38 -4.78 23.10
C SER A 35 -11.15 -4.05 21.99
N ALA A 36 -12.24 -3.37 22.40
CA ALA A 36 -13.02 -2.55 21.47
C ALA A 36 -12.17 -1.43 20.85
N LEU A 37 -11.21 -0.91 21.61
CA LEU A 37 -10.29 0.11 21.12
C LEU A 37 -9.42 -0.42 19.98
N ALA A 38 -9.07 -1.71 20.01
CA ALA A 38 -8.28 -2.33 18.95
C ALA A 38 -9.03 -2.31 17.63
N SER A 39 -10.35 -2.50 17.63
CA SER A 39 -11.16 -2.45 16.41
C SER A 39 -11.12 -1.07 15.77
N ILE A 40 -11.28 -0.01 16.57
CA ILE A 40 -11.23 1.36 16.10
C ILE A 40 -9.84 1.67 15.56
N ALA A 41 -8.81 1.30 16.28
CA ALA A 41 -7.42 1.49 15.87
C ALA A 41 -7.12 0.73 14.58
N ALA A 42 -7.64 -0.48 14.42
CA ALA A 42 -7.45 -1.27 13.21
C ALA A 42 -8.05 -0.57 11.99
N VAL A 43 -9.26 -0.03 12.10
CA VAL A 43 -9.89 0.72 11.01
C VAL A 43 -9.06 1.94 10.64
N ALA A 44 -8.59 2.69 11.63
CA ALA A 44 -7.73 3.85 11.39
C ALA A 44 -6.44 3.43 10.69
N CYS A 45 -5.82 2.34 11.14
CA CYS A 45 -4.61 1.81 10.51
C CYS A 45 -4.86 1.37 9.07
N TRP A 46 -6.02 0.77 8.79
CA TRP A 46 -6.36 0.38 7.42
C TRP A 46 -6.44 1.58 6.49
N VAL A 47 -7.07 2.67 6.95
CA VAL A 47 -7.16 3.90 6.15
C VAL A 47 -5.77 4.47 5.89
N ILE A 48 -4.93 4.54 6.92
CA ILE A 48 -3.57 5.02 6.78
C ILE A 48 -2.77 4.10 5.85
N ALA A 49 -2.92 2.79 5.99
CA ALA A 49 -2.24 1.82 5.14
C ALA A 49 -2.64 1.98 3.66
N LEU A 50 -3.91 2.22 3.40
CA LEU A 50 -4.39 2.44 2.04
C LEU A 50 -3.74 3.68 1.43
N ILE A 51 -3.75 4.78 2.15
CA ILE A 51 -3.14 6.03 1.70
C ILE A 51 -1.63 5.84 1.50
N ALA A 52 -0.97 5.24 2.48
CA ALA A 52 0.48 5.01 2.43
C ALA A 52 0.87 4.08 1.27
N SER A 53 0.10 3.01 1.03
CA SER A 53 0.41 2.07 -0.05
C SER A 53 0.26 2.74 -1.41
N VAL A 54 -0.75 3.57 -1.61
CA VAL A 54 -0.90 4.32 -2.86
C VAL A 54 0.26 5.30 -3.05
N GLY A 55 0.63 6.03 -1.99
CA GLY A 55 1.75 6.97 -2.04
C GLY A 55 3.08 6.27 -2.33
N LEU A 56 3.34 5.16 -1.66
CA LEU A 56 4.56 4.39 -1.88
C LEU A 56 4.61 3.79 -3.28
N ALA A 57 3.48 3.30 -3.78
CA ALA A 57 3.41 2.74 -5.13
C ALA A 57 3.71 3.81 -6.17
N HIS A 58 3.12 4.99 -6.02
CA HIS A 58 3.38 6.11 -6.92
C HIS A 58 4.87 6.49 -6.91
N TYR A 59 5.44 6.64 -5.72
CA TYR A 59 6.86 6.99 -5.58
C TYR A 59 7.75 5.92 -6.22
N THR A 60 7.47 4.65 -5.96
CA THR A 60 8.26 3.53 -6.48
C THR A 60 8.23 3.52 -8.01
N VAL A 61 7.05 3.65 -8.60
CA VAL A 61 6.91 3.64 -10.06
C VAL A 61 7.61 4.84 -10.69
N GLU A 62 7.49 6.03 -10.10
CA GLU A 62 8.17 7.21 -10.61
C GLU A 62 9.69 7.05 -10.56
N LYS A 63 10.20 6.43 -9.49
CA LYS A 63 11.62 6.19 -9.35
C LYS A 63 12.12 5.16 -10.37
N ILE A 64 11.34 4.14 -10.65
CA ILE A 64 11.67 3.14 -11.68
C ILE A 64 11.74 3.81 -13.04
N LYS A 65 10.78 4.66 -13.36
CA LYS A 65 10.77 5.39 -14.64
C LYS A 65 12.02 6.25 -14.77
N ASP A 66 12.40 6.95 -13.72
CA ASP A 66 13.62 7.77 -13.71
C ASP A 66 14.86 6.93 -13.97
N THR A 67 14.95 5.76 -13.33
CA THR A 67 16.08 4.84 -13.47
C THR A 67 16.20 4.34 -14.91
N PHE A 68 15.10 4.05 -15.56
CA PHE A 68 15.09 3.55 -16.93
C PHE A 68 15.09 4.67 -17.99
N GLY A 69 15.17 5.93 -17.57
CA GLY A 69 15.30 7.05 -18.49
C GLY A 69 14.06 7.36 -19.32
N SER A 70 12.93 6.97 -18.86
CA SER A 70 11.68 7.20 -19.59
C SER A 70 10.80 8.28 -18.96
#